data_dc6c3f00371dd6cfd819f859b1c133fa
#
_entry.id   dc6c3f00371dd6cfd819f859b1c133fa
#
_cell.length_a   1.000
_cell.length_b   1.000
_cell.length_c   1.000
_cell.angle_alpha   90.00
_cell.angle_beta   90.00
_cell.angle_gamma   90.00
#
_symmetry.space_group_name_H-M   'P 1'
#
loop_
_entity.id
_entity.type
_entity.pdbx_description
1 polymer ?
#
loop_
_entity_poly.entity_id
_entity_poly.type
_entity_poly.pdbx_seq_one_letter_code
_entity_poly.pdbx_strand_id
1 'polypeptide(L)'
;LFDGRANRVAVMSYDYAVMAGTQGQQNHRKKDRLFDVIERLRVPVVFFAEGGGGRPGDTDGLGVSGLDCWAFHDFARLSGRVPLVGITGGYCFAGNAAILGCCDVVIACEGSNIGMGGPAMIEGGGLGVHRPEEIGPLAVQTANGVVDLVAVDDEDAVRLAKKYLAFFQGRTSSSRVSDQHALRNLVPENRLKAYDVRTVIDALFDEDSVLELRRDFGKGMVTALARVEGRPVGVIANNPKHLGGAIDSDGADKAARFMQLCNAHGLPLITLVDTPGMMVGPAVEATALVRHCSRLFVTGVNLDIPMMSIVLRKSYGLGAQAMMGGSTKAPLSCVAWPTGEFGGMGLEGAVRLGYRRELEAIEDDVERERTFEQMVARMYEVGKAVSVAGHFEIDDVIDPAETRRWLTAILDSAPPVDRTERRHIVDTW
;
A
#
# COMPACT_ATOMS: atom_id res chain seq x y z
N LEU A 1 13.34 -22.33 1.39
CA LEU A 1 11.91 -22.28 1.73
C LEU A 1 11.03 -22.84 0.60
N PHE A 2 11.45 -22.63 -0.64
CA PHE A 2 10.72 -23.03 -1.85
C PHE A 2 11.66 -23.70 -2.83
N ASP A 3 11.16 -24.62 -3.64
CA ASP A 3 11.93 -25.39 -4.63
C ASP A 3 11.40 -25.26 -6.05
N GLY A 4 12.17 -25.83 -7.01
CA GLY A 4 11.78 -25.92 -8.38
C GLY A 4 11.58 -24.56 -9.07
N ARG A 5 10.46 -24.41 -9.78
CA ARG A 5 10.17 -23.19 -10.55
C ARG A 5 9.90 -21.96 -9.68
N ALA A 6 9.40 -22.16 -8.46
CA ALA A 6 9.07 -21.07 -7.53
C ALA A 6 10.29 -20.23 -7.11
N ASN A 7 11.51 -20.80 -7.21
CA ASN A 7 12.76 -20.11 -6.86
C ASN A 7 13.43 -19.38 -8.04
N ARG A 8 12.87 -19.47 -9.25
CA ARG A 8 13.47 -18.81 -10.41
C ARG A 8 13.15 -17.33 -10.43
N VAL A 9 14.14 -16.52 -10.72
CA VAL A 9 14.06 -15.07 -10.88
C VAL A 9 14.99 -14.62 -12.00
N ALA A 10 14.57 -13.64 -12.78
CA ALA A 10 15.45 -12.94 -13.71
C ALA A 10 16.15 -11.79 -12.97
N VAL A 11 17.47 -11.80 -12.93
CA VAL A 11 18.27 -10.72 -12.37
C VAL A 11 18.91 -9.94 -13.51
N MET A 12 18.71 -8.63 -13.51
CA MET A 12 19.24 -7.70 -14.50
C MET A 12 19.98 -6.58 -13.79
N SER A 13 21.07 -6.13 -14.36
CA SER A 13 21.85 -4.99 -13.85
C SER A 13 22.43 -4.20 -15.00
N TYR A 14 22.44 -2.87 -14.84
CA TYR A 14 23.36 -2.04 -15.58
C TYR A 14 24.75 -2.14 -14.94
N ASP A 15 25.79 -2.07 -15.75
CA ASP A 15 27.15 -1.92 -15.25
C ASP A 15 27.49 -0.43 -15.12
N TYR A 16 27.49 0.08 -13.90
CA TYR A 16 27.78 1.51 -13.66
C TYR A 16 29.20 1.90 -14.06
N ALA A 17 30.17 0.98 -14.05
CA ALA A 17 31.53 1.22 -14.52
C ALA A 17 31.58 1.49 -16.03
N VAL A 18 30.57 1.07 -16.78
CA VAL A 18 30.47 1.33 -18.22
C VAL A 18 29.65 2.60 -18.44
N MET A 19 30.34 3.72 -18.62
CA MET A 19 29.76 5.02 -18.93
C MET A 19 28.60 5.41 -17.97
N ALA A 20 28.81 5.22 -16.69
CA ALA A 20 27.86 5.50 -15.60
C ALA A 20 26.49 4.79 -15.80
N GLY A 21 26.50 3.54 -16.27
CA GLY A 21 25.27 2.78 -16.45
C GLY A 21 24.29 3.34 -17.48
N THR A 22 24.74 4.24 -18.37
CA THR A 22 23.90 4.85 -19.40
C THR A 22 23.47 3.84 -20.45
N GLN A 23 22.30 4.10 -21.05
CA GLN A 23 21.66 3.19 -22.01
C GLN A 23 22.07 3.53 -23.44
N GLY A 24 22.65 2.56 -24.16
CA GLY A 24 22.96 2.63 -25.57
C GLY A 24 22.12 1.64 -26.37
N GLN A 25 22.25 1.66 -27.71
CA GLN A 25 21.44 0.84 -28.62
C GLN A 25 21.61 -0.67 -28.37
N GLN A 26 22.82 -1.17 -28.16
CA GLN A 26 23.05 -2.60 -27.87
C GLN A 26 22.48 -2.99 -26.51
N ASN A 27 22.52 -2.07 -25.54
CA ASN A 27 21.90 -2.26 -24.24
C ASN A 27 20.36 -2.43 -24.39
N HIS A 28 19.71 -1.60 -25.22
CA HIS A 28 18.27 -1.75 -25.51
C HIS A 28 17.95 -3.10 -26.14
N ARG A 29 18.66 -3.51 -27.20
CA ARG A 29 18.44 -4.81 -27.84
C ARG A 29 18.55 -5.99 -26.88
N LYS A 30 19.53 -5.93 -25.96
CA LYS A 30 19.69 -6.97 -24.95
C LYS A 30 18.51 -6.99 -23.95
N LYS A 31 18.03 -5.81 -23.49
CA LYS A 31 16.87 -5.70 -22.61
C LYS A 31 15.60 -6.20 -23.28
N ASP A 32 15.33 -5.75 -24.51
CA ASP A 32 14.15 -6.15 -25.28
C ASP A 32 14.06 -7.67 -25.38
N ARG A 33 15.19 -8.32 -25.69
CA ARG A 33 15.25 -9.79 -25.73
C ARG A 33 15.00 -10.44 -24.36
N LEU A 34 15.55 -9.86 -23.27
CA LEU A 34 15.36 -10.40 -21.93
C LEU A 34 13.93 -10.23 -21.45
N PHE A 35 13.28 -9.12 -21.74
CA PHE A 35 11.86 -8.89 -21.38
C PHE A 35 10.93 -9.87 -22.08
N ASP A 36 11.14 -10.16 -23.37
CA ASP A 36 10.42 -11.22 -24.08
C ASP A 36 10.59 -12.60 -23.42
N VAL A 37 11.81 -12.95 -23.02
CA VAL A 37 12.08 -14.23 -22.33
C VAL A 37 11.39 -14.27 -20.95
N ILE A 38 11.46 -13.18 -20.19
CA ILE A 38 10.83 -13.06 -18.87
C ILE A 38 9.30 -13.25 -19.00
N GLU A 39 8.68 -12.60 -19.98
CA GLU A 39 7.25 -12.72 -20.20
C GLU A 39 6.84 -14.17 -20.54
N ARG A 40 7.60 -14.85 -21.40
CA ARG A 40 7.34 -16.25 -21.76
C ARG A 40 7.53 -17.22 -20.62
N LEU A 41 8.58 -17.00 -19.83
CA LEU A 41 8.91 -17.87 -18.67
C LEU A 41 8.05 -17.59 -17.44
N ARG A 42 7.38 -16.43 -17.39
CA ARG A 42 6.61 -15.98 -16.21
C ARG A 42 7.43 -16.00 -14.93
N VAL A 43 8.65 -15.47 -14.96
CA VAL A 43 9.53 -15.37 -13.81
C VAL A 43 9.55 -13.94 -13.26
N PRO A 44 9.62 -13.76 -11.92
CA PRO A 44 9.83 -12.45 -11.31
C PRO A 44 11.11 -11.78 -11.80
N VAL A 45 11.18 -10.46 -11.69
CA VAL A 45 12.35 -9.66 -12.07
C VAL A 45 12.93 -8.96 -10.84
N VAL A 46 14.25 -8.98 -10.70
CA VAL A 46 15.03 -8.08 -9.87
C VAL A 46 15.93 -7.27 -10.78
N PHE A 47 15.73 -5.95 -10.81
CA PHE A 47 16.44 -5.06 -11.71
C PHE A 47 17.23 -4.00 -10.94
N PHE A 48 18.56 -4.08 -10.97
CA PHE A 48 19.47 -3.05 -10.50
C PHE A 48 19.53 -1.95 -11.56
N ALA A 49 18.85 -0.82 -11.28
CA ALA A 49 18.50 0.17 -12.28
C ALA A 49 19.45 1.41 -12.29
N GLU A 50 20.54 1.37 -11.55
CA GLU A 50 21.48 2.48 -11.49
C GLU A 50 21.97 2.92 -12.87
N GLY A 51 22.03 4.23 -13.09
CA GLY A 51 22.57 4.77 -14.32
C GLY A 51 22.03 6.15 -14.72
N GLY A 52 22.72 6.77 -15.64
CA GLY A 52 22.52 8.16 -16.06
C GLY A 52 21.46 8.39 -17.15
N GLY A 53 20.71 7.36 -17.56
CA GLY A 53 19.73 7.47 -18.64
C GLY A 53 20.27 7.18 -20.01
N GLY A 54 19.72 7.80 -21.06
CA GLY A 54 20.19 7.63 -22.43
C GLY A 54 21.61 8.15 -22.64
N ARG A 55 22.40 7.44 -23.43
CA ARG A 55 23.79 7.78 -23.72
C ARG A 55 23.88 8.78 -24.90
N PRO A 56 24.22 10.05 -24.66
CA PRO A 56 24.48 10.99 -25.75
C PRO A 56 25.70 10.58 -26.56
N GLY A 57 25.63 10.65 -27.89
CA GLY A 57 26.76 10.32 -28.77
C GLY A 57 27.15 8.84 -28.73
N ASP A 58 26.16 7.94 -28.57
CA ASP A 58 26.39 6.48 -28.63
C ASP A 58 27.03 6.10 -29.96
N THR A 59 28.19 5.42 -29.88
CA THR A 59 28.95 4.98 -31.07
C THR A 59 28.21 3.90 -31.87
N ASP A 60 27.27 3.19 -31.23
CA ASP A 60 26.43 2.17 -31.85
C ASP A 60 25.17 2.77 -32.49
N GLY A 61 24.96 4.09 -32.37
CA GLY A 61 23.79 4.78 -32.88
C GLY A 61 23.76 4.86 -34.40
N LEU A 62 22.57 4.72 -34.99
CA LEU A 62 22.35 4.73 -36.45
C LEU A 62 22.24 6.19 -37.00
N GLY A 63 22.57 7.22 -36.23
CA GLY A 63 22.45 8.60 -36.63
C GLY A 63 21.00 9.13 -36.73
N VAL A 64 20.06 8.43 -36.10
CA VAL A 64 18.63 8.81 -35.99
C VAL A 64 18.23 8.93 -34.53
N SER A 65 16.99 9.37 -34.25
CA SER A 65 16.52 9.68 -32.89
C SER A 65 16.51 8.47 -31.93
N GLY A 66 16.38 7.24 -32.43
CA GLY A 66 16.32 6.02 -31.64
C GLY A 66 15.07 5.86 -30.76
N LEU A 67 13.98 6.59 -31.08
CA LEU A 67 12.72 6.52 -30.30
C LEU A 67 11.90 5.25 -30.57
N ASP A 68 12.33 4.39 -31.47
CA ASP A 68 11.71 3.11 -31.79
C ASP A 68 12.15 1.95 -30.88
N CYS A 69 12.81 2.24 -29.77
CA CYS A 69 13.21 1.22 -28.79
C CYS A 69 12.00 0.65 -28.00
N TRP A 70 11.96 -0.65 -27.87
CA TRP A 70 10.87 -1.37 -27.20
C TRP A 70 11.02 -1.48 -25.67
N ALA A 71 12.19 -1.15 -25.11
CA ALA A 71 12.54 -1.41 -23.73
C ALA A 71 11.50 -0.92 -22.72
N PHE A 72 11.01 0.30 -22.87
CA PHE A 72 10.01 0.87 -21.95
C PHE A 72 8.62 0.23 -22.12
N HIS A 73 8.22 -0.01 -23.38
CA HIS A 73 6.97 -0.69 -23.71
C HIS A 73 6.96 -2.11 -23.14
N ASP A 74 8.01 -2.89 -23.39
CA ASP A 74 8.06 -4.30 -23.03
C ASP A 74 8.21 -4.47 -21.51
N PHE A 75 8.98 -3.61 -20.83
CA PHE A 75 9.09 -3.65 -19.39
C PHE A 75 7.76 -3.26 -18.72
N ALA A 76 7.15 -2.14 -19.10
CA ALA A 76 5.86 -1.72 -18.56
C ALA A 76 4.75 -2.77 -18.80
N ARG A 77 4.81 -3.51 -19.92
CA ARG A 77 3.88 -4.60 -20.21
C ARG A 77 3.98 -5.78 -19.24
N LEU A 78 5.08 -5.92 -18.50
CA LEU A 78 5.24 -6.95 -17.47
C LEU A 78 4.45 -6.64 -16.19
N SER A 79 3.99 -5.39 -16.00
CA SER A 79 3.18 -4.99 -14.83
C SER A 79 1.99 -5.93 -14.63
N GLY A 80 1.85 -6.47 -13.42
CA GLY A 80 0.82 -7.42 -13.03
C GLY A 80 0.94 -8.82 -13.65
N ARG A 81 1.93 -9.07 -14.50
CA ARG A 81 2.19 -10.40 -15.09
C ARG A 81 3.18 -11.21 -14.26
N VAL A 82 4.18 -10.52 -13.74
CA VAL A 82 5.22 -11.08 -12.86
C VAL A 82 5.60 -10.02 -11.82
N PRO A 83 6.02 -10.40 -10.61
CA PRO A 83 6.52 -9.45 -9.63
C PRO A 83 7.77 -8.72 -10.14
N LEU A 84 7.78 -7.39 -10.03
CA LEU A 84 8.84 -6.51 -10.50
C LEU A 84 9.48 -5.79 -9.32
N VAL A 85 10.76 -6.06 -9.07
CA VAL A 85 11.58 -5.41 -8.03
C VAL A 85 12.63 -4.54 -8.68
N GLY A 86 12.61 -3.25 -8.39
CA GLY A 86 13.66 -2.31 -8.77
C GLY A 86 14.57 -2.01 -7.61
N ILE A 87 15.88 -2.06 -7.82
CA ILE A 87 16.89 -1.73 -6.82
C ILE A 87 17.77 -0.60 -7.34
N THR A 88 18.14 0.34 -6.48
CA THR A 88 19.18 1.33 -6.75
C THR A 88 20.05 1.57 -5.51
N GLY A 89 21.36 1.48 -5.65
CA GLY A 89 22.36 1.77 -4.60
C GLY A 89 23.02 3.14 -4.79
N GLY A 90 22.75 3.83 -5.90
CA GLY A 90 23.38 5.12 -6.24
C GLY A 90 22.48 6.04 -7.07
N TYR A 91 23.05 6.62 -8.11
CA TYR A 91 22.33 7.54 -9.00
C TYR A 91 21.49 6.78 -10.03
N CYS A 92 20.20 7.07 -10.09
CA CYS A 92 19.26 6.51 -11.05
C CYS A 92 18.47 7.63 -11.73
N PHE A 93 18.83 7.96 -12.98
CA PHE A 93 18.26 9.10 -13.68
C PHE A 93 17.65 8.74 -15.04
N ALA A 94 16.72 9.57 -15.50
CA ALA A 94 16.10 9.53 -16.82
C ALA A 94 15.53 8.13 -17.17
N GLY A 95 15.94 7.52 -18.27
CA GLY A 95 15.43 6.22 -18.70
C GLY A 95 15.63 5.09 -17.71
N ASN A 96 16.68 5.14 -16.86
CA ASN A 96 16.91 4.21 -15.79
C ASN A 96 15.84 4.39 -14.68
N ALA A 97 15.57 5.63 -14.29
CA ALA A 97 14.52 5.96 -13.32
C ALA A 97 13.11 5.63 -13.85
N ALA A 98 12.86 5.81 -15.15
CA ALA A 98 11.59 5.46 -15.76
C ALA A 98 11.30 3.95 -15.64
N ILE A 99 12.31 3.10 -15.88
CA ILE A 99 12.18 1.64 -15.68
C ILE A 99 12.02 1.31 -14.19
N LEU A 100 12.83 1.93 -13.31
CA LEU A 100 12.71 1.76 -11.86
C LEU A 100 11.29 2.07 -11.39
N GLY A 101 10.72 3.19 -11.84
CA GLY A 101 9.35 3.62 -11.50
C GLY A 101 8.23 2.69 -12.00
N CYS A 102 8.51 1.85 -13.01
CA CYS A 102 7.55 0.83 -13.48
C CYS A 102 7.53 -0.44 -12.59
N CYS A 103 8.42 -0.55 -11.61
CA CYS A 103 8.46 -1.71 -10.73
C CYS A 103 7.34 -1.71 -9.68
N ASP A 104 6.93 -2.90 -9.25
CA ASP A 104 5.93 -3.06 -8.21
C ASP A 104 6.46 -2.54 -6.86
N VAL A 105 7.74 -2.74 -6.61
CA VAL A 105 8.45 -2.25 -5.43
C VAL A 105 9.81 -1.66 -5.82
N VAL A 106 10.10 -0.49 -5.27
CA VAL A 106 11.38 0.21 -5.39
C VAL A 106 12.12 0.11 -4.07
N ILE A 107 13.31 -0.50 -4.10
CA ILE A 107 14.23 -0.62 -2.97
C ILE A 107 15.41 0.31 -3.25
N ALA A 108 15.65 1.29 -2.37
CA ALA A 108 16.74 2.24 -2.51
C ALA A 108 17.69 2.18 -1.31
N CYS A 109 18.99 2.07 -1.58
CA CYS A 109 20.01 2.10 -0.53
C CYS A 109 20.24 3.54 -0.01
N GLU A 110 20.80 3.65 1.19
CA GLU A 110 21.23 4.93 1.74
C GLU A 110 22.16 5.66 0.75
N GLY A 111 21.95 6.95 0.56
CA GLY A 111 22.71 7.76 -0.39
C GLY A 111 22.22 7.72 -1.84
N SER A 112 21.16 6.99 -2.15
CA SER A 112 20.59 6.94 -3.50
C SER A 112 19.90 8.24 -3.88
N ASN A 113 19.94 8.54 -5.20
CA ASN A 113 19.24 9.66 -5.82
C ASN A 113 18.45 9.17 -7.04
N ILE A 114 17.19 9.51 -7.11
CA ILE A 114 16.28 9.07 -8.18
C ILE A 114 15.62 10.28 -8.82
N GLY A 115 15.75 10.46 -10.15
CA GLY A 115 15.14 11.59 -10.83
C GLY A 115 14.91 11.34 -12.32
N MET A 116 13.90 12.00 -12.89
CA MET A 116 13.59 11.90 -14.33
C MET A 116 14.64 12.57 -15.22
N GLY A 117 15.53 13.38 -14.67
CA GLY A 117 16.66 13.98 -15.35
C GLY A 117 17.86 14.09 -14.45
N GLY A 118 19.04 13.76 -14.94
CA GLY A 118 20.30 13.98 -14.24
C GLY A 118 20.83 15.42 -14.46
N PRO A 119 21.97 15.79 -13.79
CA PRO A 119 22.54 17.14 -13.84
C PRO A 119 22.73 17.69 -15.25
N ALA A 120 23.32 16.90 -16.14
CA ALA A 120 23.58 17.32 -17.54
C ALA A 120 22.31 17.64 -18.33
N MET A 121 21.19 16.92 -18.07
CA MET A 121 19.92 17.19 -18.73
C MET A 121 19.28 18.47 -18.20
N ILE A 122 19.38 18.74 -16.90
CA ILE A 122 18.85 19.96 -16.26
C ILE A 122 19.63 21.19 -16.78
N GLU A 123 20.96 21.11 -16.79
CA GLU A 123 21.82 22.17 -17.30
C GLU A 123 21.59 22.42 -18.80
N GLY A 124 21.57 21.35 -19.62
CA GLY A 124 21.29 21.43 -21.06
C GLY A 124 19.89 21.99 -21.38
N GLY A 125 18.93 21.83 -20.50
CA GLY A 125 17.59 22.43 -20.56
C GLY A 125 17.50 23.85 -20.06
N GLY A 126 18.63 24.47 -19.62
CA GLY A 126 18.66 25.82 -19.09
C GLY A 126 17.98 26.03 -17.74
N LEU A 127 17.82 24.94 -16.96
CA LEU A 127 17.13 24.95 -15.67
C LEU A 127 18.08 25.14 -14.46
N GLY A 128 19.36 25.48 -14.73
CA GLY A 128 20.39 25.68 -13.73
C GLY A 128 21.43 24.58 -13.67
N VAL A 129 22.41 24.76 -12.80
CA VAL A 129 23.48 23.76 -12.55
C VAL A 129 23.24 23.18 -11.18
N HIS A 130 23.09 21.88 -11.12
CA HIS A 130 22.81 21.12 -9.89
C HIS A 130 23.78 19.97 -9.73
N ARG A 131 24.13 19.66 -8.48
CA ARG A 131 24.90 18.45 -8.17
C ARG A 131 23.95 17.24 -8.18
N PRO A 132 24.46 16.04 -8.49
CA PRO A 132 23.64 14.81 -8.49
C PRO A 132 22.87 14.60 -7.19
N GLU A 133 23.49 14.89 -6.03
CA GLU A 133 22.94 14.72 -4.69
C GLU A 133 21.72 15.62 -4.39
N GLU A 134 21.55 16.68 -5.16
CA GLU A 134 20.42 17.64 -5.02
C GLU A 134 19.17 17.15 -5.77
N ILE A 135 19.32 16.17 -6.67
CA ILE A 135 18.24 15.70 -7.54
C ILE A 135 17.63 14.44 -6.97
N GLY A 136 16.43 14.55 -6.44
CA GLY A 136 15.65 13.43 -5.91
C GLY A 136 16.39 12.58 -4.85
N PRO A 137 16.93 13.22 -3.78
CA PRO A 137 17.59 12.47 -2.70
C PRO A 137 16.62 11.53 -1.99
N LEU A 138 17.16 10.44 -1.44
CA LEU A 138 16.39 9.37 -0.80
C LEU A 138 15.30 9.87 0.15
N ALA A 139 15.59 10.85 1.00
CA ALA A 139 14.63 11.41 1.95
C ALA A 139 13.39 12.02 1.27
N VAL A 140 13.57 12.67 0.11
CA VAL A 140 12.47 13.22 -0.69
C VAL A 140 11.69 12.09 -1.34
N GLN A 141 12.38 11.13 -1.94
CA GLN A 141 11.75 10.04 -2.70
C GLN A 141 11.05 9.02 -1.79
N THR A 142 11.45 8.93 -0.53
CA THR A 142 10.76 8.13 0.48
C THR A 142 9.49 8.83 0.97
N ALA A 143 9.57 10.15 1.20
CA ALA A 143 8.44 10.94 1.70
C ALA A 143 7.32 11.13 0.66
N ASN A 144 7.64 11.12 -0.63
CA ASN A 144 6.68 11.27 -1.73
C ASN A 144 6.20 9.93 -2.34
N GLY A 145 6.64 8.77 -1.81
CA GLY A 145 6.16 7.47 -2.21
C GLY A 145 6.82 6.83 -3.43
N VAL A 146 7.88 7.41 -3.99
CA VAL A 146 8.69 6.79 -5.06
C VAL A 146 9.42 5.56 -4.55
N VAL A 147 9.92 5.61 -3.32
CA VAL A 147 10.65 4.49 -2.67
C VAL A 147 9.72 3.74 -1.73
N ASP A 148 9.61 2.43 -1.94
CA ASP A 148 8.80 1.55 -1.11
C ASP A 148 9.57 1.04 0.12
N LEU A 149 10.86 0.72 -0.05
CA LEU A 149 11.74 0.14 0.97
C LEU A 149 13.11 0.83 0.96
N VAL A 150 13.62 1.16 2.13
CA VAL A 150 14.99 1.66 2.31
C VAL A 150 15.87 0.52 2.76
N ALA A 151 17.02 0.34 2.10
CA ALA A 151 18.07 -0.61 2.46
C ALA A 151 19.30 0.15 2.96
N VAL A 152 20.04 -0.45 3.88
CA VAL A 152 21.30 0.13 4.37
C VAL A 152 22.39 0.05 3.28
N ASP A 153 22.42 -1.05 2.55
CA ASP A 153 23.38 -1.34 1.49
C ASP A 153 22.81 -2.35 0.46
N ASP A 154 23.60 -2.74 -0.52
CA ASP A 154 23.22 -3.69 -1.57
C ASP A 154 22.88 -5.08 -1.04
N GLU A 155 23.56 -5.55 0.01
CA GLU A 155 23.26 -6.84 0.62
C GLU A 155 21.90 -6.84 1.29
N ASP A 156 21.59 -5.77 2.01
CA ASP A 156 20.29 -5.55 2.63
C ASP A 156 19.19 -5.38 1.56
N ALA A 157 19.47 -4.68 0.45
CA ALA A 157 18.54 -4.55 -0.67
C ALA A 157 18.20 -5.92 -1.28
N VAL A 158 19.19 -6.79 -1.47
CA VAL A 158 18.97 -8.17 -1.94
C VAL A 158 18.19 -8.99 -0.92
N ARG A 159 18.42 -8.82 0.38
CA ARG A 159 17.66 -9.47 1.44
C ARG A 159 16.18 -9.04 1.42
N LEU A 160 15.91 -7.75 1.26
CA LEU A 160 14.57 -7.20 1.14
C LEU A 160 13.88 -7.69 -0.14
N ALA A 161 14.57 -7.72 -1.27
CA ALA A 161 14.05 -8.25 -2.54
C ALA A 161 13.64 -9.72 -2.40
N LYS A 162 14.49 -10.55 -1.77
CA LYS A 162 14.16 -11.96 -1.48
C LYS A 162 12.96 -12.09 -0.54
N LYS A 163 12.86 -11.24 0.50
CA LYS A 163 11.71 -11.22 1.41
C LYS A 163 10.42 -10.86 0.66
N TYR A 164 10.46 -9.84 -0.19
CA TYR A 164 9.33 -9.43 -1.03
C TYR A 164 8.90 -10.56 -1.98
N LEU A 165 9.83 -11.12 -2.75
CA LEU A 165 9.54 -12.17 -3.72
C LEU A 165 8.99 -13.46 -3.06
N ALA A 166 9.38 -13.75 -1.83
CA ALA A 166 8.89 -14.91 -1.10
C ALA A 166 7.36 -14.94 -0.94
N PHE A 167 6.70 -13.78 -0.89
CA PHE A 167 5.24 -13.71 -0.78
C PHE A 167 4.50 -14.25 -2.02
N PHE A 168 5.16 -14.26 -3.18
CA PHE A 168 4.59 -14.74 -4.44
C PHE A 168 4.96 -16.20 -4.76
N GLN A 169 5.68 -16.86 -3.86
CA GLN A 169 6.14 -18.25 -4.03
C GLN A 169 5.22 -19.27 -3.32
N GLY A 170 4.15 -18.81 -2.67
CA GLY A 170 3.18 -19.66 -2.00
C GLY A 170 3.32 -19.74 -0.48
N ARG A 171 2.70 -20.77 0.10
CA ARG A 171 2.67 -21.01 1.55
C ARG A 171 4.01 -21.55 2.05
N THR A 172 4.48 -21.02 3.21
CA THR A 172 5.63 -21.60 3.93
C THR A 172 5.21 -22.80 4.76
N SER A 173 6.14 -23.73 4.96
CA SER A 173 5.88 -24.98 5.71
C SER A 173 5.85 -24.80 7.24
N SER A 174 6.37 -23.70 7.74
CA SER A 174 6.42 -23.39 9.17
C SER A 174 5.99 -21.95 9.42
N SER A 175 5.24 -21.75 10.49
CA SER A 175 4.87 -20.42 10.98
C SER A 175 4.97 -20.41 12.50
N ARG A 176 5.42 -19.28 13.05
CA ARG A 176 5.36 -18.98 14.48
C ARG A 176 4.46 -17.78 14.65
N VAL A 177 3.78 -17.69 15.76
CA VAL A 177 2.89 -16.58 16.07
C VAL A 177 2.97 -16.25 17.55
N SER A 178 2.86 -14.97 17.87
CA SER A 178 2.79 -14.47 19.24
C SER A 178 1.49 -14.89 19.95
N ASP A 179 1.45 -14.77 21.25
CA ASP A 179 0.23 -15.04 22.03
C ASP A 179 -0.91 -14.12 21.56
N GLN A 180 -1.95 -14.72 20.98
CA GLN A 180 -3.09 -13.98 20.44
C GLN A 180 -3.95 -13.31 21.52
N HIS A 181 -3.87 -13.75 22.78
CA HIS A 181 -4.55 -13.09 23.89
C HIS A 181 -4.04 -11.65 24.12
N ALA A 182 -2.81 -11.34 23.72
CA ALA A 182 -2.26 -9.98 23.80
C ALA A 182 -3.11 -8.96 22.99
N LEU A 183 -3.76 -9.40 21.89
CA LEU A 183 -4.60 -8.54 21.05
C LEU A 183 -5.73 -7.83 21.82
N ARG A 184 -6.24 -8.45 22.90
CA ARG A 184 -7.29 -7.85 23.74
C ARG A 184 -6.87 -6.51 24.37
N ASN A 185 -5.57 -6.26 24.51
CA ASN A 185 -5.03 -5.09 25.22
C ASN A 185 -4.31 -4.08 24.31
N LEU A 186 -4.21 -4.36 23.00
CA LEU A 186 -3.45 -3.50 22.08
C LEU A 186 -4.24 -2.28 21.60
N VAL A 187 -5.57 -2.38 21.51
CA VAL A 187 -6.44 -1.24 21.16
C VAL A 187 -6.96 -0.63 22.46
N PRO A 188 -6.66 0.66 22.75
CA PRO A 188 -7.13 1.31 23.97
C PRO A 188 -8.66 1.41 24.02
N GLU A 189 -9.27 1.10 25.16
CA GLU A 189 -10.70 1.34 25.41
C GLU A 189 -11.06 2.83 25.32
N ASN A 190 -10.14 3.70 25.79
CA ASN A 190 -10.32 5.13 25.60
C ASN A 190 -10.15 5.50 24.12
N ARG A 191 -11.27 5.80 23.47
CA ARG A 191 -11.35 6.12 22.03
C ARG A 191 -10.54 7.35 21.61
N LEU A 192 -10.21 8.26 22.53
CA LEU A 192 -9.39 9.45 22.27
C LEU A 192 -7.89 9.14 22.29
N LYS A 193 -7.49 7.98 22.84
CA LYS A 193 -6.09 7.60 22.92
C LYS A 193 -5.63 7.00 21.60
N ALA A 194 -4.63 7.64 20.97
CA ALA A 194 -3.97 7.10 19.80
C ALA A 194 -3.07 5.91 20.15
N TYR A 195 -2.95 4.95 19.25
CA TYR A 195 -2.03 3.81 19.32
C TYR A 195 -1.43 3.56 17.94
N ASP A 196 -0.35 2.79 17.88
CA ASP A 196 0.25 2.37 16.60
C ASP A 196 -0.36 1.04 16.18
N VAL A 197 -1.06 1.04 15.04
CA VAL A 197 -1.70 -0.18 14.51
C VAL A 197 -0.67 -1.27 14.15
N ARG A 198 0.61 -0.91 13.98
CA ARG A 198 1.68 -1.88 13.73
C ARG A 198 1.82 -2.90 14.86
N THR A 199 1.55 -2.50 16.11
CA THR A 199 1.55 -3.44 17.24
C THR A 199 0.47 -4.52 17.10
N VAL A 200 -0.68 -4.18 16.52
CA VAL A 200 -1.74 -5.16 16.20
C VAL A 200 -1.30 -6.05 15.06
N ILE A 201 -0.70 -5.47 14.00
CA ILE A 201 -0.20 -6.24 12.85
C ILE A 201 0.87 -7.24 13.29
N ASP A 202 1.85 -6.81 14.07
CA ASP A 202 2.96 -7.66 14.53
C ASP A 202 2.47 -8.82 15.43
N ALA A 203 1.42 -8.60 16.23
CA ALA A 203 0.85 -9.63 17.08
C ALA A 203 -0.07 -10.61 16.32
N LEU A 204 -0.80 -10.12 15.31
CA LEU A 204 -1.81 -10.91 14.58
C LEU A 204 -1.19 -11.85 13.56
N PHE A 205 -0.16 -11.41 12.83
CA PHE A 205 0.44 -12.16 11.73
C PHE A 205 1.63 -13.01 12.19
N ASP A 206 2.12 -13.87 11.30
CA ASP A 206 3.26 -14.74 11.58
C ASP A 206 4.50 -13.91 11.94
N GLU A 207 5.25 -14.34 12.96
CA GLU A 207 6.49 -13.69 13.38
C GLU A 207 7.45 -13.54 12.22
N ASP A 208 8.14 -12.39 12.15
CA ASP A 208 9.11 -12.02 11.12
C ASP A 208 8.55 -11.97 9.69
N SER A 209 7.22 -12.18 9.52
CA SER A 209 6.62 -12.21 8.18
C SER A 209 6.29 -10.82 7.63
N VAL A 210 6.04 -9.84 8.48
CA VAL A 210 5.57 -8.52 8.06
C VAL A 210 6.63 -7.77 7.24
N LEU A 211 6.22 -7.23 6.09
CA LEU A 211 7.00 -6.34 5.23
C LEU A 211 6.15 -5.11 4.89
N GLU A 212 6.34 -4.03 5.62
CA GLU A 212 5.63 -2.76 5.38
C GLU A 212 6.23 -2.05 4.17
N LEU A 213 5.37 -1.60 3.23
CA LEU A 213 5.75 -0.85 2.05
C LEU A 213 5.38 0.64 2.20
N ARG A 214 6.19 1.55 1.67
CA ARG A 214 5.95 3.01 1.67
C ARG A 214 5.69 3.57 3.07
N ARG A 215 6.47 3.13 4.06
CA ARG A 215 6.26 3.48 5.48
C ARG A 215 6.16 4.99 5.74
N ASP A 216 6.96 5.79 5.05
CA ASP A 216 7.09 7.24 5.25
C ASP A 216 6.17 8.07 4.35
N PHE A 217 5.51 7.46 3.37
CA PHE A 217 4.47 8.06 2.54
C PHE A 217 3.08 7.67 3.06
N GLY A 218 2.12 8.61 3.02
CA GLY A 218 0.75 8.36 3.46
C GLY A 218 0.68 7.71 4.85
N LYS A 219 1.29 8.34 5.86
CA LYS A 219 1.56 7.75 7.20
C LYS A 219 0.32 7.33 7.98
N GLY A 220 -0.87 7.85 7.61
CA GLY A 220 -2.16 7.45 8.16
C GLY A 220 -2.63 6.09 7.68
N MET A 221 -1.97 5.55 6.67
CA MET A 221 -2.28 4.24 6.06
C MET A 221 -1.05 3.33 6.10
N VAL A 222 -1.18 2.19 6.74
CA VAL A 222 -0.17 1.13 6.72
C VAL A 222 -0.54 0.14 5.63
N THR A 223 0.41 -0.18 4.74
CA THR A 223 0.30 -1.24 3.73
C THR A 223 1.44 -2.23 3.94
N ALA A 224 1.13 -3.49 4.11
CA ALA A 224 2.15 -4.52 4.37
C ALA A 224 1.79 -5.85 3.72
N LEU A 225 2.81 -6.57 3.29
CA LEU A 225 2.72 -8.00 3.02
C LEU A 225 2.99 -8.74 4.33
N ALA A 226 2.20 -9.77 4.61
CA ALA A 226 2.32 -10.57 5.84
C ALA A 226 1.96 -12.03 5.56
N ARG A 227 1.99 -12.88 6.60
CA ARG A 227 1.55 -14.27 6.50
C ARG A 227 0.61 -14.64 7.65
N VAL A 228 -0.36 -15.49 7.33
CA VAL A 228 -1.23 -16.16 8.28
C VAL A 228 -1.05 -17.66 8.06
N GLU A 229 -0.50 -18.37 9.06
CA GLU A 229 -0.15 -19.80 8.95
C GLU A 229 0.70 -20.13 7.71
N GLY A 230 1.69 -19.29 7.44
CA GLY A 230 2.56 -19.37 6.27
C GLY A 230 1.93 -18.92 4.96
N ARG A 231 0.63 -18.68 4.88
CA ARG A 231 -0.10 -18.20 3.70
C ARG A 231 0.13 -16.70 3.49
N PRO A 232 0.60 -16.25 2.34
CA PRO A 232 0.82 -14.84 2.08
C PRO A 232 -0.49 -14.07 1.92
N VAL A 233 -0.53 -12.87 2.49
CA VAL A 233 -1.68 -11.95 2.45
C VAL A 233 -1.21 -10.50 2.34
N GLY A 234 -2.04 -9.64 1.78
CA GLY A 234 -1.89 -8.19 1.89
C GLY A 234 -2.64 -7.66 3.11
N VAL A 235 -2.09 -6.64 3.75
CA VAL A 235 -2.68 -5.96 4.91
C VAL A 235 -2.75 -4.47 4.65
N ILE A 236 -3.92 -3.87 4.83
CA ILE A 236 -4.13 -2.43 4.85
C ILE A 236 -4.72 -2.06 6.20
N ALA A 237 -4.16 -1.06 6.88
CA ALA A 237 -4.62 -0.65 8.19
C ALA A 237 -4.59 0.87 8.36
N ASN A 238 -5.61 1.46 8.99
CA ASN A 238 -5.56 2.84 9.40
C ASN A 238 -4.64 2.98 10.63
N ASN A 239 -3.78 4.01 10.64
CA ASN A 239 -2.91 4.29 11.77
C ASN A 239 -3.38 5.51 12.56
N PRO A 240 -4.03 5.31 13.73
CA PRO A 240 -4.53 6.43 14.55
C PRO A 240 -3.47 7.40 15.04
N LYS A 241 -2.18 7.05 14.99
CA LYS A 241 -1.09 7.99 15.32
C LYS A 241 -0.96 9.15 14.34
N HIS A 242 -1.50 9.01 13.12
CA HIS A 242 -1.49 10.07 12.13
C HIS A 242 -2.94 10.47 11.80
N LEU A 243 -3.27 11.75 11.96
CA LEU A 243 -4.61 12.30 11.71
C LEU A 243 -5.77 11.50 12.37
N GLY A 244 -5.49 10.81 13.50
CA GLY A 244 -6.48 9.97 14.16
C GLY A 244 -6.94 8.75 13.35
N GLY A 245 -6.23 8.41 12.26
CA GLY A 245 -6.59 7.35 11.30
C GLY A 245 -7.45 7.85 10.14
N ALA A 246 -7.66 9.16 9.98
CA ALA A 246 -8.37 9.72 8.84
C ALA A 246 -7.59 9.48 7.53
N ILE A 247 -8.33 9.31 6.43
CA ILE A 247 -7.76 9.02 5.12
C ILE A 247 -7.58 10.33 4.36
N ASP A 248 -6.35 10.67 4.04
CA ASP A 248 -5.96 11.77 3.16
C ASP A 248 -5.64 11.27 1.73
N SER A 249 -5.27 12.18 0.85
CA SER A 249 -4.94 11.86 -0.55
C SER A 249 -3.83 10.83 -0.68
N ASP A 250 -2.73 11.02 0.06
CA ASP A 250 -1.57 10.12 0.03
C ASP A 250 -1.92 8.73 0.57
N GLY A 251 -2.67 8.67 1.68
CA GLY A 251 -3.14 7.42 2.26
C GLY A 251 -4.11 6.66 1.33
N ALA A 252 -4.98 7.39 0.63
CA ALA A 252 -5.91 6.82 -0.34
C ALA A 252 -5.16 6.21 -1.54
N ASP A 253 -4.21 6.93 -2.11
CA ASP A 253 -3.40 6.42 -3.23
C ASP A 253 -2.53 5.23 -2.84
N LYS A 254 -1.87 5.32 -1.69
CA LYS A 254 -1.07 4.23 -1.15
C LYS A 254 -1.88 2.94 -1.00
N ALA A 255 -3.09 3.04 -0.42
CA ALA A 255 -3.96 1.89 -0.24
C ALA A 255 -4.49 1.37 -1.59
N ALA A 256 -4.93 2.23 -2.50
CA ALA A 256 -5.45 1.83 -3.81
C ALA A 256 -4.37 1.10 -4.63
N ARG A 257 -3.15 1.63 -4.69
CA ARG A 257 -2.04 0.95 -5.38
C ARG A 257 -1.70 -0.39 -4.75
N PHE A 258 -1.71 -0.48 -3.42
CA PHE A 258 -1.45 -1.75 -2.74
C PHE A 258 -2.56 -2.78 -2.98
N MET A 259 -3.83 -2.36 -3.06
CA MET A 259 -4.94 -3.21 -3.51
C MET A 259 -4.69 -3.77 -4.92
N GLN A 260 -4.23 -2.94 -5.85
CA GLN A 260 -3.88 -3.39 -7.20
C GLN A 260 -2.73 -4.40 -7.19
N LEU A 261 -1.69 -4.18 -6.37
CA LEU A 261 -0.58 -5.12 -6.19
C LEU A 261 -1.08 -6.50 -5.74
N CYS A 262 -1.89 -6.52 -4.67
CA CYS A 262 -2.46 -7.76 -4.16
C CYS A 262 -3.34 -8.45 -5.21
N ASN A 263 -4.19 -7.69 -5.88
CA ASN A 263 -5.09 -8.21 -6.90
C ASN A 263 -4.35 -8.78 -8.11
N ALA A 264 -3.34 -8.07 -8.62
CA ALA A 264 -2.54 -8.51 -9.75
C ALA A 264 -1.80 -9.82 -9.48
N HIS A 265 -1.39 -10.04 -8.23
CA HIS A 265 -0.63 -11.23 -7.84
C HIS A 265 -1.45 -12.29 -7.09
N GLY A 266 -2.76 -12.07 -6.90
CA GLY A 266 -3.67 -13.06 -6.29
C GLY A 266 -3.47 -13.23 -4.78
N LEU A 267 -3.04 -12.20 -4.07
CA LEU A 267 -2.89 -12.21 -2.62
C LEU A 267 -4.19 -11.79 -1.94
N PRO A 268 -4.80 -12.62 -1.07
CA PRO A 268 -5.94 -12.20 -0.27
C PRO A 268 -5.65 -10.94 0.52
N LEU A 269 -6.64 -10.05 0.68
CA LEU A 269 -6.50 -8.77 1.33
C LEU A 269 -7.20 -8.75 2.70
N ILE A 270 -6.51 -8.27 3.71
CA ILE A 270 -7.04 -8.06 5.06
C ILE A 270 -7.01 -6.57 5.35
N THR A 271 -8.14 -5.99 5.75
CA THR A 271 -8.21 -4.60 6.17
C THR A 271 -8.50 -4.49 7.67
N LEU A 272 -7.68 -3.69 8.36
CA LEU A 272 -7.83 -3.37 9.78
C LEU A 272 -8.33 -1.94 9.89
N VAL A 273 -9.60 -1.77 10.27
CA VAL A 273 -10.30 -0.49 10.19
C VAL A 273 -10.31 0.22 11.54
N ASP A 274 -9.70 1.40 11.61
CA ASP A 274 -9.84 2.37 12.70
C ASP A 274 -9.74 3.79 12.14
N THR A 275 -10.82 4.26 11.51
CA THR A 275 -10.84 5.55 10.82
C THR A 275 -12.05 6.40 11.24
N PRO A 276 -11.85 7.71 11.47
CA PRO A 276 -12.95 8.66 11.64
C PRO A 276 -13.59 9.08 10.30
N GLY A 277 -13.10 8.56 9.16
CA GLY A 277 -13.56 8.90 7.83
C GLY A 277 -12.45 9.46 6.94
N MET A 278 -12.87 10.06 5.81
CA MET A 278 -11.97 10.84 4.95
C MET A 278 -11.63 12.17 5.63
N MET A 279 -10.45 12.72 5.33
CA MET A 279 -10.13 14.10 5.69
C MET A 279 -11.10 15.08 5.03
N VAL A 280 -11.32 16.22 5.65
CA VAL A 280 -12.22 17.27 5.18
C VAL A 280 -11.60 18.65 5.35
N GLY A 281 -12.00 19.59 4.51
CA GLY A 281 -11.62 21.00 4.64
C GLY A 281 -10.86 21.55 3.42
N PRO A 282 -10.82 22.89 3.28
CA PRO A 282 -10.29 23.53 2.06
C PRO A 282 -8.86 23.14 1.71
N ALA A 283 -7.99 22.95 2.71
CA ALA A 283 -6.58 22.61 2.48
C ALA A 283 -6.40 21.21 1.86
N VAL A 284 -7.21 20.24 2.30
CA VAL A 284 -7.12 18.88 1.74
C VAL A 284 -7.87 18.76 0.41
N GLU A 285 -8.94 19.55 0.19
CA GLU A 285 -9.59 19.60 -1.12
C GLU A 285 -8.65 20.15 -2.21
N ALA A 286 -7.72 21.05 -1.85
CA ALA A 286 -6.69 21.55 -2.77
C ALA A 286 -5.73 20.44 -3.26
N THR A 287 -5.67 19.30 -2.60
CA THR A 287 -4.90 18.12 -3.03
C THR A 287 -5.68 17.19 -3.96
N ALA A 288 -6.85 17.59 -4.47
CA ALA A 288 -7.76 16.77 -5.27
C ALA A 288 -8.30 15.53 -4.51
N LEU A 289 -8.54 15.66 -3.20
CA LEU A 289 -8.95 14.58 -2.29
C LEU A 289 -10.07 13.71 -2.86
N VAL A 290 -11.09 14.33 -3.49
CA VAL A 290 -12.23 13.61 -4.10
C VAL A 290 -11.75 12.54 -5.10
N ARG A 291 -10.75 12.84 -5.93
CA ARG A 291 -10.24 11.88 -6.93
C ARG A 291 -9.45 10.75 -6.28
N HIS A 292 -8.57 11.10 -5.34
CA HIS A 292 -7.76 10.12 -4.61
C HIS A 292 -8.63 9.17 -3.78
N CYS A 293 -9.59 9.70 -3.02
CA CYS A 293 -10.53 8.86 -2.26
C CYS A 293 -11.44 8.03 -3.15
N SER A 294 -11.93 8.58 -4.27
CA SER A 294 -12.76 7.82 -5.22
C SER A 294 -11.98 6.67 -5.88
N ARG A 295 -10.66 6.80 -6.03
CA ARG A 295 -9.79 5.74 -6.52
C ARG A 295 -9.83 4.51 -5.61
N LEU A 296 -9.90 4.68 -4.27
CA LEU A 296 -10.08 3.58 -3.32
C LEU A 296 -11.36 2.79 -3.61
N PHE A 297 -12.49 3.49 -3.83
CA PHE A 297 -13.75 2.82 -4.16
C PHE A 297 -13.66 2.07 -5.48
N VAL A 298 -13.17 2.72 -6.54
CA VAL A 298 -13.05 2.09 -7.85
C VAL A 298 -12.13 0.87 -7.80
N THR A 299 -11.01 0.97 -7.08
CA THR A 299 -10.08 -0.16 -6.93
C THR A 299 -10.72 -1.27 -6.09
N GLY A 300 -11.33 -0.94 -4.95
CA GLY A 300 -11.92 -1.90 -4.02
C GLY A 300 -13.02 -2.76 -4.64
N VAL A 301 -13.92 -2.17 -5.46
CA VAL A 301 -15.01 -2.92 -6.10
C VAL A 301 -14.56 -3.76 -7.30
N ASN A 302 -13.35 -3.56 -7.79
CA ASN A 302 -12.77 -4.32 -8.89
C ASN A 302 -11.74 -5.38 -8.44
N LEU A 303 -11.70 -5.70 -7.15
CA LEU A 303 -10.87 -6.79 -6.63
C LEU A 303 -11.48 -8.14 -6.99
N ASP A 304 -10.68 -9.02 -7.57
CA ASP A 304 -11.04 -10.43 -7.84
C ASP A 304 -10.48 -11.37 -6.74
N ILE A 305 -9.77 -10.81 -5.76
CA ILE A 305 -9.21 -11.55 -4.63
C ILE A 305 -10.15 -11.53 -3.42
N PRO A 306 -10.10 -12.53 -2.52
CA PRO A 306 -10.79 -12.49 -1.26
C PRO A 306 -10.36 -11.30 -0.41
N MET A 307 -11.32 -10.53 0.09
CA MET A 307 -11.11 -9.42 1.02
C MET A 307 -11.80 -9.73 2.34
N MET A 308 -11.11 -9.50 3.45
CA MET A 308 -11.63 -9.65 4.81
C MET A 308 -11.40 -8.37 5.58
N SER A 309 -12.41 -7.88 6.29
CA SER A 309 -12.35 -6.62 7.03
C SER A 309 -12.59 -6.85 8.52
N ILE A 310 -11.74 -6.25 9.34
CA ILE A 310 -11.83 -6.29 10.80
C ILE A 310 -11.87 -4.87 11.33
N VAL A 311 -12.98 -4.50 11.95
CA VAL A 311 -13.13 -3.21 12.58
C VAL A 311 -12.54 -3.27 13.99
N LEU A 312 -11.42 -2.58 14.18
CA LEU A 312 -10.70 -2.55 15.46
C LEU A 312 -11.36 -1.58 16.43
N ARG A 313 -11.78 -0.39 15.95
CA ARG A 313 -12.41 0.64 16.79
C ARG A 313 -13.33 1.54 15.94
N LYS A 314 -12.85 2.69 15.43
CA LYS A 314 -13.69 3.62 14.66
C LYS A 314 -13.95 3.12 13.23
N SER A 315 -15.20 3.15 12.82
CA SER A 315 -15.63 2.80 11.47
C SER A 315 -16.66 3.82 11.00
N TYR A 316 -16.17 5.02 10.58
CA TYR A 316 -17.06 6.14 10.30
C TYR A 316 -17.06 6.52 8.82
N GLY A 317 -18.30 6.71 8.29
CA GLY A 317 -18.60 7.31 7.01
C GLY A 317 -17.93 6.64 5.80
N LEU A 318 -17.66 7.46 4.80
CA LEU A 318 -17.09 7.01 3.52
C LEU A 318 -15.69 6.41 3.67
N GLY A 319 -14.90 6.85 4.65
CA GLY A 319 -13.58 6.28 4.90
C GLY A 319 -13.64 4.81 5.30
N ALA A 320 -14.55 4.47 6.21
CA ALA A 320 -14.78 3.09 6.60
C ALA A 320 -15.29 2.25 5.43
N GLN A 321 -16.26 2.76 4.66
CA GLN A 321 -16.77 2.05 3.48
C GLN A 321 -15.66 1.81 2.44
N ALA A 322 -14.78 2.79 2.18
CA ALA A 322 -13.68 2.63 1.24
C ALA A 322 -12.67 1.56 1.69
N MET A 323 -12.38 1.47 3.00
CA MET A 323 -11.54 0.42 3.58
C MET A 323 -12.14 -0.98 3.41
N MET A 324 -13.45 -1.07 3.24
CA MET A 324 -14.23 -2.31 3.10
C MET A 324 -14.76 -2.53 1.67
N GLY A 325 -14.08 -1.98 0.66
CA GLY A 325 -14.45 -2.18 -0.75
C GLY A 325 -15.80 -1.56 -1.15
N GLY A 326 -16.23 -0.50 -0.45
CA GLY A 326 -17.44 0.26 -0.75
C GLY A 326 -18.64 -0.01 0.16
N SER A 327 -18.64 -1.09 0.93
CA SER A 327 -19.72 -1.45 1.87
C SER A 327 -19.20 -2.45 2.91
N THR A 328 -19.78 -2.47 4.10
CA THR A 328 -19.55 -3.54 5.09
C THR A 328 -19.96 -4.94 4.56
N LYS A 329 -20.71 -5.00 3.47
CA LYS A 329 -21.16 -6.22 2.80
C LYS A 329 -20.34 -6.64 1.58
N ALA A 330 -19.36 -5.83 1.18
CA ALA A 330 -18.52 -6.13 0.02
C ALA A 330 -17.41 -7.15 0.33
N PRO A 331 -16.75 -7.13 1.52
CA PRO A 331 -15.77 -8.17 1.88
C PRO A 331 -16.41 -9.55 1.97
N LEU A 332 -15.60 -10.59 1.77
CA LEU A 332 -16.02 -11.97 2.01
C LEU A 332 -16.39 -12.20 3.49
N SER A 333 -15.79 -11.43 4.39
CA SER A 333 -16.16 -11.37 5.80
C SER A 333 -15.85 -9.99 6.36
N CYS A 334 -16.80 -9.42 7.13
CA CYS A 334 -16.66 -8.19 7.86
C CYS A 334 -17.04 -8.40 9.33
N VAL A 335 -16.06 -8.36 10.21
CA VAL A 335 -16.26 -8.54 11.65
C VAL A 335 -15.71 -7.35 12.44
N ALA A 336 -16.16 -7.21 13.67
CA ALA A 336 -15.65 -6.17 14.57
C ALA A 336 -15.11 -6.77 15.88
N TRP A 337 -14.16 -6.06 16.49
CA TRP A 337 -13.84 -6.28 17.90
C TRP A 337 -14.90 -5.59 18.79
N PRO A 338 -15.03 -5.97 20.07
CA PRO A 338 -15.97 -5.32 20.99
C PRO A 338 -15.78 -3.80 21.13
N THR A 339 -14.58 -3.29 20.82
CA THR A 339 -14.24 -1.87 20.75
C THR A 339 -14.74 -1.17 19.48
N GLY A 340 -15.38 -1.88 18.56
CA GLY A 340 -15.87 -1.34 17.30
C GLY A 340 -16.99 -0.32 17.49
N GLU A 341 -16.88 0.83 16.82
CA GLU A 341 -17.84 1.95 16.83
C GLU A 341 -18.16 2.34 15.39
N PHE A 342 -19.44 2.45 15.08
CA PHE A 342 -19.93 2.70 13.73
C PHE A 342 -20.79 3.95 13.67
N GLY A 343 -20.73 4.65 12.55
CA GLY A 343 -21.57 5.83 12.31
C GLY A 343 -21.36 6.43 10.93
N GLY A 344 -22.31 7.24 10.47
CA GLY A 344 -22.20 7.96 9.20
C GLY A 344 -21.14 9.04 9.17
N MET A 345 -20.71 9.52 10.35
CA MET A 345 -19.62 10.48 10.59
C MET A 345 -19.23 10.42 12.05
N GLY A 346 -18.22 11.18 12.50
CA GLY A 346 -17.90 11.32 13.91
C GLY A 346 -19.12 11.70 14.74
N LEU A 347 -19.40 10.96 15.80
CA LEU A 347 -20.71 10.96 16.46
C LEU A 347 -21.03 12.30 17.12
N GLU A 348 -20.04 12.98 17.71
CA GLU A 348 -20.19 14.34 18.25
C GLU A 348 -20.59 15.35 17.16
N GLY A 349 -19.93 15.25 15.99
CA GLY A 349 -20.26 16.07 14.82
C GLY A 349 -21.66 15.78 14.28
N ALA A 350 -22.04 14.50 14.27
CA ALA A 350 -23.38 14.08 13.83
C ALA A 350 -24.48 14.68 14.71
N VAL A 351 -24.29 14.68 16.05
CA VAL A 351 -25.25 15.29 16.97
C VAL A 351 -25.31 16.80 16.77
N ARG A 352 -24.17 17.50 16.72
CA ARG A 352 -24.12 18.96 16.51
C ARG A 352 -24.81 19.37 15.19
N LEU A 353 -24.64 18.59 14.15
CA LEU A 353 -25.20 18.89 12.83
C LEU A 353 -26.68 18.48 12.72
N GLY A 354 -27.01 17.26 13.13
CA GLY A 354 -28.35 16.68 12.98
C GLY A 354 -29.39 17.27 13.93
N TYR A 355 -28.96 17.63 15.16
CA TYR A 355 -29.84 18.16 16.22
C TYR A 355 -29.56 19.63 16.53
N ARG A 356 -29.02 20.36 15.57
CA ARG A 356 -28.60 21.74 15.75
C ARG A 356 -29.72 22.62 16.24
N ARG A 357 -30.92 22.52 15.65
CA ARG A 357 -32.09 23.36 15.99
C ARG A 357 -32.61 23.05 17.38
N GLU A 358 -32.64 21.78 17.76
CA GLU A 358 -33.07 21.31 19.05
C GLU A 358 -32.14 21.82 20.17
N LEU A 359 -30.81 21.74 19.92
CA LEU A 359 -29.82 22.24 20.85
C LEU A 359 -29.81 23.77 20.97
N GLU A 360 -29.95 24.49 19.86
CA GLU A 360 -30.04 25.96 19.85
C GLU A 360 -31.34 26.49 20.51
N ALA A 361 -32.40 25.68 20.59
CA ALA A 361 -33.66 26.06 21.27
C ALA A 361 -33.56 26.00 22.81
N ILE A 362 -32.51 25.37 23.37
CA ILE A 362 -32.28 25.33 24.82
C ILE A 362 -31.50 26.59 25.21
N GLU A 363 -32.14 27.47 25.96
CA GLU A 363 -31.59 28.77 26.37
C GLU A 363 -30.46 28.61 27.40
N ASP A 364 -30.61 27.67 28.36
CA ASP A 364 -29.60 27.39 29.37
C ASP A 364 -28.41 26.62 28.82
N ASP A 365 -27.21 27.21 28.92
CA ASP A 365 -26.00 26.63 28.36
C ASP A 365 -25.61 25.28 29.02
N VAL A 366 -25.90 25.14 30.33
CA VAL A 366 -25.57 23.90 31.06
C VAL A 366 -26.52 22.79 30.68
N GLU A 367 -27.82 23.09 30.51
CA GLU A 367 -28.83 22.15 30.07
C GLU A 367 -28.57 21.75 28.61
N ARG A 368 -28.16 22.67 27.76
CA ARG A 368 -27.79 22.43 26.36
C ARG A 368 -26.60 21.47 26.25
N GLU A 369 -25.54 21.69 27.02
CA GLU A 369 -24.37 20.80 27.00
C GLU A 369 -24.73 19.41 27.56
N ARG A 370 -25.50 19.34 28.63
CA ARG A 370 -25.97 18.08 29.19
C ARG A 370 -26.83 17.29 28.16
N THR A 371 -27.69 17.97 27.45
CA THR A 371 -28.54 17.37 26.41
C THR A 371 -27.68 16.87 25.25
N PHE A 372 -26.68 17.67 24.83
CA PHE A 372 -25.70 17.26 23.83
C PHE A 372 -24.97 15.98 24.24
N GLU A 373 -24.42 15.94 25.45
CA GLU A 373 -23.72 14.74 25.96
C GLU A 373 -24.61 13.51 26.01
N GLN A 374 -25.89 13.66 26.39
CA GLN A 374 -26.85 12.56 26.38
C GLN A 374 -27.14 12.05 24.96
N MET A 375 -27.29 12.95 24.00
CA MET A 375 -27.47 12.58 22.58
C MET A 375 -26.26 11.87 22.02
N VAL A 376 -25.04 12.35 22.31
CA VAL A 376 -23.80 11.71 21.93
C VAL A 376 -23.69 10.31 22.54
N ALA A 377 -23.94 10.17 23.84
CA ALA A 377 -23.93 8.88 24.52
C ALA A 377 -24.90 7.88 23.88
N ARG A 378 -26.11 8.34 23.51
CA ARG A 378 -27.09 7.51 22.78
C ARG A 378 -26.59 7.08 21.39
N MET A 379 -25.94 7.97 20.66
CA MET A 379 -25.36 7.63 19.35
C MET A 379 -24.27 6.58 19.49
N TYR A 380 -23.45 6.65 20.56
CA TYR A 380 -22.44 5.63 20.85
C TYR A 380 -23.08 4.26 21.16
N GLU A 381 -24.18 4.22 21.95
CA GLU A 381 -24.88 2.96 22.22
C GLU A 381 -25.43 2.30 20.96
N VAL A 382 -26.01 3.09 20.06
CA VAL A 382 -26.54 2.59 18.78
C VAL A 382 -25.41 2.15 17.85
N GLY A 383 -24.29 2.86 17.84
CA GLY A 383 -23.13 2.58 16.98
C GLY A 383 -22.19 1.50 17.51
N LYS A 384 -22.43 0.89 18.66
CA LYS A 384 -21.60 -0.22 19.17
C LYS A 384 -21.60 -1.41 18.21
N ALA A 385 -20.47 -2.08 18.09
CA ALA A 385 -20.32 -3.26 17.24
C ALA A 385 -21.44 -4.30 17.47
N VAL A 386 -21.79 -4.56 18.72
CA VAL A 386 -22.88 -5.52 19.06
C VAL A 386 -24.23 -5.06 18.52
N SER A 387 -24.55 -3.76 18.61
CA SER A 387 -25.80 -3.21 18.08
C SER A 387 -25.84 -3.34 16.55
N VAL A 388 -24.74 -3.01 15.87
CA VAL A 388 -24.60 -3.05 14.42
C VAL A 388 -24.65 -4.49 13.90
N ALA A 389 -24.00 -5.44 14.57
CA ALA A 389 -24.09 -6.87 14.26
C ALA A 389 -25.51 -7.43 14.45
N GLY A 390 -26.22 -6.97 15.49
CA GLY A 390 -27.62 -7.36 15.73
C GLY A 390 -28.58 -6.92 14.61
N HIS A 391 -28.19 -5.94 13.78
CA HIS A 391 -28.93 -5.50 12.58
C HIS A 391 -28.32 -6.05 11.27
N PHE A 392 -27.36 -6.95 11.36
CA PHE A 392 -26.67 -7.54 10.20
C PHE A 392 -25.93 -6.54 9.31
N GLU A 393 -25.46 -5.40 9.84
CA GLU A 393 -24.58 -4.51 9.09
C GLU A 393 -23.16 -5.08 8.95
N ILE A 394 -22.75 -5.94 9.88
CA ILE A 394 -21.54 -6.75 9.84
C ILE A 394 -21.88 -8.20 10.16
N ASP A 395 -20.96 -9.13 9.94
CA ASP A 395 -21.22 -10.57 10.11
C ASP A 395 -21.20 -11.00 11.57
N ASP A 396 -20.26 -10.48 12.38
CA ASP A 396 -20.13 -10.86 13.79
C ASP A 396 -19.30 -9.85 14.59
N VAL A 397 -19.37 -10.01 15.93
CA VAL A 397 -18.42 -9.39 16.89
C VAL A 397 -17.60 -10.48 17.51
N ILE A 398 -16.30 -10.46 17.29
CA ILE A 398 -15.38 -11.51 17.70
C ILE A 398 -14.44 -11.05 18.82
N ASP A 399 -14.02 -11.98 19.67
CA ASP A 399 -12.90 -11.75 20.58
C ASP A 399 -11.63 -11.42 19.78
N PRO A 400 -10.89 -10.35 20.11
CA PRO A 400 -9.61 -10.06 19.45
C PRO A 400 -8.66 -11.26 19.36
N ALA A 401 -8.62 -12.11 20.38
CA ALA A 401 -7.80 -13.32 20.41
C ALA A 401 -8.21 -14.37 19.36
N GLU A 402 -9.46 -14.37 18.90
CA GLU A 402 -9.98 -15.29 17.89
C GLU A 402 -9.79 -14.79 16.44
N THR A 403 -9.28 -13.57 16.26
CA THR A 403 -9.15 -12.93 14.95
C THR A 403 -8.37 -13.81 13.96
N ARG A 404 -7.25 -14.35 14.38
CA ARG A 404 -6.42 -15.22 13.53
C ARG A 404 -7.15 -16.50 13.11
N ARG A 405 -7.87 -17.12 14.02
CA ARG A 405 -8.68 -18.31 13.74
C ARG A 405 -9.78 -17.99 12.73
N TRP A 406 -10.44 -16.85 12.89
CA TRP A 406 -11.44 -16.36 11.94
C TRP A 406 -10.85 -16.17 10.55
N LEU A 407 -9.73 -15.46 10.45
CA LEU A 407 -9.03 -15.25 9.17
C LEU A 407 -8.65 -16.58 8.51
N THR A 408 -8.11 -17.53 9.25
CA THR A 408 -7.75 -18.86 8.72
C THR A 408 -8.95 -19.60 8.16
N ALA A 409 -10.06 -19.61 8.90
CA ALA A 409 -11.29 -20.28 8.46
C ALA A 409 -11.86 -19.69 7.17
N ILE A 410 -11.87 -18.35 7.04
CA ILE A 410 -12.32 -17.68 5.82
C ILE A 410 -11.36 -17.96 4.66
N LEU A 411 -10.04 -17.88 4.88
CA LEU A 411 -9.04 -18.16 3.85
C LEU A 411 -9.10 -19.61 3.34
N ASP A 412 -9.45 -20.57 4.22
CA ASP A 412 -9.62 -21.97 3.84
C ASP A 412 -10.91 -22.21 3.05
N SER A 413 -11.93 -21.38 3.26
CA SER A 413 -13.23 -21.44 2.59
C SER A 413 -13.28 -20.64 1.29
N ALA A 414 -12.35 -19.70 1.11
CA ALA A 414 -12.35 -18.82 -0.05
C ALA A 414 -12.11 -19.60 -1.35
N PRO A 415 -12.84 -19.28 -2.43
CA PRO A 415 -12.61 -19.91 -3.72
C PRO A 415 -11.21 -19.56 -4.24
N PRO A 416 -10.61 -20.44 -5.05
CA PRO A 416 -9.38 -20.10 -5.78
C PRO A 416 -9.59 -18.85 -6.64
N VAL A 417 -8.60 -17.97 -6.66
CA VAL A 417 -8.63 -16.77 -7.51
C VAL A 417 -8.43 -17.17 -8.98
N ASP A 418 -9.43 -16.93 -9.81
CA ASP A 418 -9.27 -17.09 -11.28
C ASP A 418 -8.59 -15.84 -11.85
N ARG A 419 -7.38 -16.02 -12.34
CA ARG A 419 -6.55 -14.95 -12.92
C ARG A 419 -6.59 -14.96 -14.46
N THR A 420 -7.44 -15.74 -15.06
CA THR A 420 -7.48 -15.91 -16.53
C THR A 420 -8.42 -14.90 -17.21
N GLU A 421 -9.46 -14.45 -16.52
CA GLU A 421 -10.51 -13.62 -17.09
C GLU A 421 -10.13 -12.14 -17.27
N ARG A 422 -9.30 -11.58 -16.41
CA ARG A 422 -8.90 -10.17 -16.44
C ARG A 422 -7.39 -10.00 -16.33
N ARG A 423 -6.88 -9.01 -17.05
CA ARG A 423 -5.52 -8.53 -16.87
C ARG A 423 -5.54 -7.40 -15.86
N HIS A 424 -4.89 -7.61 -14.73
CA HIS A 424 -4.64 -6.57 -13.74
C HIS A 424 -3.25 -5.98 -13.95
N ILE A 425 -3.15 -4.68 -13.84
CA ILE A 425 -1.88 -3.96 -13.81
C ILE A 425 -1.68 -3.39 -12.40
N VAL A 426 -0.44 -3.17 -12.03
CA VAL A 426 -0.07 -2.35 -10.89
C VAL A 426 0.37 -1.02 -11.47
N ASP A 427 -0.38 0.05 -11.22
CA ASP A 427 0.03 1.38 -11.65
C ASP A 427 1.20 1.91 -10.79
N THR A 428 1.79 3.00 -11.22
CA THR A 428 2.99 3.52 -10.56
C THR A 428 2.71 4.36 -9.33
N TRP A 429 1.43 4.77 -9.15
CA TRP A 429 1.06 5.72 -8.11
C TRP A 429 0.00 5.21 -7.15
#